data_4e3f22706d920c6ef8309e5d28c88890
#
_entry.id   4e3f22706d920c6ef8309e5d28c88890
#
_cell.length_a   1.000
_cell.length_b   1.000
_cell.length_c   1.000
_cell.angle_alpha   90.00
_cell.angle_beta   90.00
_cell.angle_gamma   90.00
#
_symmetry.space_group_name_H-M   'P 1'
#
loop_
_entity.id
_entity.type
_entity.pdbx_description
1 polymer ?
#
loop_
_entity_poly.entity_id
_entity_poly.type
_entity_poly.pdbx_seq_one_letter_code
_entity_poly.pdbx_strand_id
1 'polypeptide(L)'
;MFLGLSGPNVLKPALIKKMSAKPIIFALANPSPEVMPDSARKAVSDAIIATGRSDFPNQVNNVLCFPFIFRGALDVEATEINDEMQLACINAIAEIARTTTSAEAAAAYQGESLTFGPEYLIPKPFDPRLSVVVPTAVAQAAMKSGVAKKPIPDLESYKDKLKESVFKSALLMRPVFETAKRVKRRIVFAEGEDERVLRAAQAILEETSEQPILIGRPSVLEQRCERLGLVVRPDRDFEIVNPEDDPRYRDYWMSYHEKMCR
;
A
#
# COMPACT_ATOMS: atom_id res chain seq x y z
N MET A 1 4.93 -19.96 -15.42
CA MET A 1 4.35 -18.82 -14.66
C MET A 1 2.96 -19.17 -14.18
N PHE A 2 2.60 -18.77 -12.95
CA PHE A 2 1.24 -18.83 -12.40
C PHE A 2 0.74 -17.41 -12.17
N LEU A 3 -0.49 -17.13 -12.60
CA LEU A 3 -1.19 -15.87 -12.32
C LEU A 3 -2.54 -16.21 -11.69
N GLY A 4 -2.71 -15.88 -10.42
CA GLY A 4 -3.92 -16.15 -9.63
C GLY A 4 -4.69 -14.87 -9.36
N LEU A 5 -6.01 -14.92 -9.60
CA LEU A 5 -6.99 -13.86 -9.34
C LEU A 5 -8.28 -14.48 -8.73
N SER A 6 -8.15 -15.61 -8.04
CA SER A 6 -9.30 -16.44 -7.67
C SER A 6 -9.59 -16.37 -6.16
N GLY A 7 -8.93 -17.15 -5.35
CA GLY A 7 -9.23 -17.26 -3.93
C GLY A 7 -8.11 -17.91 -3.12
N PRO A 8 -8.23 -17.87 -1.79
CA PRO A 8 -7.15 -18.29 -0.90
C PRO A 8 -6.83 -19.78 -1.01
N ASN A 9 -5.53 -20.10 -0.90
CA ASN A 9 -5.01 -21.47 -0.79
C ASN A 9 -5.36 -22.42 -1.96
N VAL A 10 -5.65 -21.89 -3.15
CA VAL A 10 -5.95 -22.69 -4.36
C VAL A 10 -4.68 -23.34 -4.92
N LEU A 11 -3.55 -22.63 -4.92
CA LEU A 11 -2.28 -23.16 -5.41
C LEU A 11 -1.57 -23.98 -4.32
N LYS A 12 -1.64 -25.30 -4.44
CA LYS A 12 -1.02 -26.21 -3.47
C LYS A 12 0.49 -26.30 -3.68
N PRO A 13 1.32 -26.42 -2.61
CA PRO A 13 2.78 -26.56 -2.71
C PRO A 13 3.23 -27.74 -3.62
N ALA A 14 2.47 -28.81 -3.66
CA ALA A 14 2.75 -29.95 -4.53
C ALA A 14 2.66 -29.61 -6.04
N LEU A 15 1.84 -28.61 -6.41
CA LEU A 15 1.76 -28.13 -7.78
C LEU A 15 2.93 -27.20 -8.12
N ILE A 16 3.37 -26.39 -7.17
CA ILE A 16 4.53 -25.51 -7.34
C ILE A 16 5.79 -26.32 -7.63
N LYS A 17 5.99 -27.44 -6.93
CA LYS A 17 7.12 -28.37 -7.18
C LYS A 17 7.16 -28.97 -8.59
N LYS A 18 6.03 -28.94 -9.32
CA LYS A 18 5.94 -29.42 -10.71
C LYS A 18 6.20 -28.31 -11.74
N MET A 19 6.38 -27.08 -11.29
CA MET A 19 6.72 -25.96 -12.17
C MET A 19 8.20 -26.03 -12.59
N SER A 20 8.56 -25.27 -13.63
CA SER A 20 9.95 -25.09 -14.04
C SER A 20 10.81 -24.47 -12.94
N ALA A 21 12.12 -24.59 -13.02
CA ALA A 21 13.08 -23.87 -12.17
C ALA A 21 12.80 -22.35 -12.22
N LYS A 22 12.99 -21.66 -11.09
CA LYS A 22 12.70 -20.23 -10.91
C LYS A 22 11.26 -19.87 -11.34
N PRO A 23 10.23 -20.52 -10.79
CA PRO A 23 8.87 -20.26 -11.18
C PRO A 23 8.45 -18.85 -10.79
N ILE A 24 7.72 -18.16 -11.67
CA ILE A 24 7.11 -16.87 -11.40
C ILE A 24 5.67 -17.14 -10.92
N ILE A 25 5.35 -16.65 -9.73
CA ILE A 25 4.07 -16.88 -9.05
C ILE A 25 3.48 -15.52 -8.65
N PHE A 26 2.43 -15.12 -9.35
CA PHE A 26 1.63 -13.95 -9.01
C PHE A 26 0.33 -14.44 -8.36
N ALA A 27 0.31 -14.42 -7.01
CA ALA A 27 -0.84 -14.84 -6.20
C ALA A 27 -1.56 -13.59 -5.69
N LEU A 28 -2.53 -13.10 -6.47
CA LEU A 28 -3.09 -11.74 -6.34
C LEU A 28 -4.47 -11.70 -5.68
N ALA A 29 -5.00 -12.83 -5.20
CA ALA A 29 -6.26 -12.84 -4.46
C ALA A 29 -6.14 -12.05 -3.14
N ASN A 30 -7.17 -11.29 -2.82
CA ASN A 30 -7.28 -10.47 -1.61
C ASN A 30 -8.46 -10.93 -0.75
N PRO A 31 -8.35 -10.89 0.61
CA PRO A 31 -7.18 -10.49 1.41
C PRO A 31 -6.11 -11.57 1.55
N SER A 32 -6.43 -12.82 1.23
CA SER A 32 -5.52 -13.97 1.32
C SER A 32 -5.18 -14.49 -0.07
N PRO A 33 -3.87 -14.63 -0.41
CA PRO A 33 -3.44 -15.06 -1.73
C PRO A 33 -3.70 -16.56 -1.98
N GLU A 34 -3.62 -16.98 -3.23
CA GLU A 34 -3.75 -18.38 -3.65
C GLU A 34 -2.73 -19.31 -3.00
N VAL A 35 -1.58 -18.77 -2.64
CA VAL A 35 -0.56 -19.40 -1.82
C VAL A 35 0.20 -18.35 -1.03
N MET A 36 0.49 -18.62 0.22
CA MET A 36 1.34 -17.74 1.04
C MET A 36 2.78 -17.79 0.53
N PRO A 37 3.49 -16.64 0.42
CA PRO A 37 4.87 -16.58 -0.07
C PRO A 37 5.81 -17.56 0.64
N ASP A 38 5.73 -17.66 1.96
CA ASP A 38 6.56 -18.58 2.73
C ASP A 38 6.31 -20.05 2.38
N SER A 39 5.05 -20.42 2.12
CA SER A 39 4.68 -21.76 1.70
C SER A 39 5.19 -22.08 0.30
N ALA A 40 5.17 -21.09 -0.60
CA ALA A 40 5.70 -21.24 -1.95
C ALA A 40 7.23 -21.37 -1.92
N ARG A 41 7.93 -20.55 -1.14
CA ARG A 41 9.40 -20.63 -0.97
C ARG A 41 9.86 -21.91 -0.29
N LYS A 42 9.09 -22.45 0.66
CA LYS A 42 9.36 -23.78 1.24
C LYS A 42 9.23 -24.90 0.20
N ALA A 43 8.36 -24.74 -0.79
CA ALA A 43 8.20 -25.71 -1.87
C ALA A 43 9.31 -25.61 -2.92
N VAL A 44 9.66 -24.38 -3.34
CA VAL A 44 10.69 -24.05 -4.34
C VAL A 44 11.37 -22.75 -3.91
N SER A 45 12.62 -22.86 -3.44
CA SER A 45 13.35 -21.77 -2.78
C SER A 45 13.71 -20.61 -3.70
N ASP A 46 13.83 -20.84 -5.00
CA ASP A 46 14.16 -19.86 -6.03
C ASP A 46 12.93 -19.27 -6.74
N ALA A 47 11.73 -19.48 -6.19
CA ALA A 47 10.50 -18.92 -6.73
C ALA A 47 10.48 -17.39 -6.62
N ILE A 48 10.10 -16.74 -7.72
CA ILE A 48 9.83 -15.29 -7.77
C ILE A 48 8.34 -15.09 -7.47
N ILE A 49 8.04 -14.39 -6.39
CA ILE A 49 6.68 -14.31 -5.87
C ILE A 49 6.23 -12.85 -5.77
N ALA A 50 5.00 -12.59 -6.22
CA ALA A 50 4.31 -11.32 -6.05
C ALA A 50 2.91 -11.57 -5.48
N THR A 51 2.44 -10.67 -4.62
CA THR A 51 1.10 -10.71 -4.00
C THR A 51 0.49 -9.33 -3.94
N GLY A 52 -0.81 -9.24 -3.63
CA GLY A 52 -1.47 -7.97 -3.32
C GLY A 52 -1.14 -7.40 -1.94
N ARG A 53 -0.41 -8.15 -1.09
CA ARG A 53 -0.13 -7.78 0.30
C ARG A 53 1.08 -6.86 0.42
N SER A 54 0.98 -5.86 1.32
CA SER A 54 2.06 -4.88 1.58
C SER A 54 3.18 -5.42 2.47
N ASP A 55 2.92 -6.51 3.20
CA ASP A 55 3.87 -7.15 4.13
C ASP A 55 4.81 -8.15 3.43
N PHE A 56 4.72 -8.30 2.11
CA PHE A 56 5.61 -9.14 1.31
C PHE A 56 6.27 -8.34 0.18
N PRO A 57 7.44 -8.76 -0.28
CA PRO A 57 8.07 -8.21 -1.49
C PRO A 57 7.17 -8.29 -2.72
N ASN A 58 7.44 -7.44 -3.71
CA ASN A 58 6.71 -7.40 -4.97
C ASN A 58 5.20 -7.20 -4.80
N GLN A 59 4.80 -6.21 -4.00
CA GLN A 59 3.39 -5.88 -3.85
C GLN A 59 2.79 -5.42 -5.16
N VAL A 60 1.79 -6.14 -5.67
CA VAL A 60 0.98 -5.72 -6.81
C VAL A 60 -0.20 -4.90 -6.29
N ASN A 61 -0.21 -3.62 -6.61
CA ASN A 61 -1.24 -2.69 -6.14
C ASN A 61 -1.71 -1.80 -7.28
N ASN A 62 -3.01 -1.60 -7.40
CA ASN A 62 -3.63 -0.73 -8.42
C ASN A 62 -3.11 0.71 -8.37
N VAL A 63 -2.66 1.18 -7.21
CA VAL A 63 -2.12 2.54 -7.03
C VAL A 63 -0.87 2.82 -7.87
N LEU A 64 -0.19 1.79 -8.35
CA LEU A 64 0.96 1.94 -9.26
C LEU A 64 0.55 2.51 -10.63
N CYS A 65 -0.65 2.20 -11.08
CA CYS A 65 -1.20 2.64 -12.34
C CYS A 65 -2.23 3.77 -12.13
N PHE A 66 -3.25 3.52 -11.34
CA PHE A 66 -4.22 4.51 -10.89
C PHE A 66 -3.65 5.26 -9.67
N PRO A 67 -3.57 6.60 -9.62
CA PRO A 67 -4.23 7.59 -10.47
C PRO A 67 -3.39 8.10 -11.66
N PHE A 68 -2.19 7.63 -11.87
CA PHE A 68 -1.21 8.24 -12.77
C PHE A 68 -1.57 8.12 -14.25
N ILE A 69 -2.18 7.01 -14.67
CA ILE A 69 -2.66 6.84 -16.04
C ILE A 69 -3.76 7.88 -16.36
N PHE A 70 -4.67 8.13 -15.42
CA PHE A 70 -5.72 9.14 -15.56
C PHE A 70 -5.14 10.55 -15.56
N ARG A 71 -4.12 10.82 -14.75
CA ARG A 71 -3.44 12.11 -14.74
C ARG A 71 -2.87 12.43 -16.13
N GLY A 72 -2.13 11.48 -16.73
CA GLY A 72 -1.58 11.66 -18.07
C GLY A 72 -2.64 11.84 -19.15
N ALA A 73 -3.73 11.07 -19.08
CA ALA A 73 -4.84 11.17 -20.01
C ALA A 73 -5.59 12.51 -19.89
N LEU A 74 -5.90 12.94 -18.68
CA LEU A 74 -6.64 14.18 -18.42
C LEU A 74 -5.85 15.44 -18.76
N ASP A 75 -4.55 15.45 -18.50
CA ASP A 75 -3.70 16.62 -18.77
C ASP A 75 -3.59 16.94 -20.26
N VAL A 76 -3.77 15.94 -21.13
CA VAL A 76 -3.85 16.12 -22.60
C VAL A 76 -5.27 16.08 -23.15
N GLU A 77 -6.29 16.04 -22.27
CA GLU A 77 -7.71 15.94 -22.65
C GLU A 77 -7.94 14.77 -23.64
N ALA A 78 -7.37 13.59 -23.32
CA ALA A 78 -7.53 12.42 -24.17
C ALA A 78 -9.00 11.99 -24.24
N THR A 79 -9.45 11.57 -25.44
CA THR A 79 -10.83 11.13 -25.66
C THR A 79 -11.12 9.74 -25.10
N GLU A 80 -10.07 8.93 -24.95
CA GLU A 80 -10.13 7.57 -24.43
C GLU A 80 -8.76 7.18 -23.85
N ILE A 81 -8.72 6.09 -23.10
CA ILE A 81 -7.46 5.44 -22.69
C ILE A 81 -7.31 4.19 -23.58
N ASN A 82 -6.53 4.31 -24.64
CA ASN A 82 -6.28 3.24 -25.60
C ASN A 82 -5.14 2.30 -25.20
N ASP A 83 -4.90 1.25 -25.98
CA ASP A 83 -3.90 0.23 -25.70
C ASP A 83 -2.48 0.80 -25.70
N GLU A 84 -2.17 1.77 -26.55
CA GLU A 84 -0.87 2.44 -26.58
C GLU A 84 -0.58 3.18 -25.28
N MET A 85 -1.57 3.83 -24.69
CA MET A 85 -1.45 4.51 -23.40
C MET A 85 -1.30 3.50 -22.25
N GLN A 86 -2.03 2.40 -22.29
CA GLN A 86 -1.89 1.32 -21.29
C GLN A 86 -0.51 0.68 -21.38
N LEU A 87 -0.02 0.39 -22.57
CA LEU A 87 1.32 -0.17 -22.78
C LEU A 87 2.42 0.81 -22.32
N ALA A 88 2.25 2.12 -22.59
CA ALA A 88 3.18 3.14 -22.10
C ALA A 88 3.22 3.19 -20.56
N CYS A 89 2.06 3.08 -19.90
CA CYS A 89 1.97 3.00 -18.45
C CYS A 89 2.71 1.76 -17.89
N ILE A 90 2.48 0.59 -18.48
CA ILE A 90 3.15 -0.67 -18.08
C ILE A 90 4.66 -0.54 -18.21
N ASN A 91 5.14 -0.04 -19.36
CA ASN A 91 6.58 0.13 -19.61
C ASN A 91 7.21 1.15 -18.65
N ALA A 92 6.51 2.25 -18.36
CA ALA A 92 6.97 3.25 -17.40
C ALA A 92 7.14 2.68 -15.99
N ILE A 93 6.18 1.89 -15.52
CA ILE A 93 6.25 1.21 -14.21
C ILE A 93 7.41 0.22 -14.21
N ALA A 94 7.59 -0.58 -15.26
CA ALA A 94 8.67 -1.54 -15.38
C ALA A 94 10.05 -0.87 -15.40
N GLU A 95 10.18 0.29 -16.04
CA GLU A 95 11.43 1.05 -16.10
C GLU A 95 11.78 1.67 -14.75
N ILE A 96 10.80 2.17 -13.99
CA ILE A 96 11.02 2.67 -12.62
C ILE A 96 11.62 1.57 -11.73
N ALA A 97 11.17 0.32 -11.85
CA ALA A 97 11.72 -0.79 -11.08
C ALA A 97 13.19 -1.11 -11.44
N ARG A 98 13.58 -0.89 -12.70
CA ARG A 98 14.93 -1.17 -13.22
C ARG A 98 15.93 -0.05 -12.97
N THR A 99 15.44 1.19 -12.86
CA THR A 99 16.31 2.34 -12.61
C THR A 99 16.71 2.43 -11.15
N THR A 100 17.94 2.89 -10.90
CA THR A 100 18.46 3.09 -9.55
C THR A 100 17.53 4.01 -8.76
N THR A 101 17.18 3.58 -7.57
CA THR A 101 16.32 4.34 -6.66
C THR A 101 17.00 5.64 -6.25
N SER A 102 16.29 6.76 -6.33
CA SER A 102 16.81 8.04 -5.81
C SER A 102 16.94 7.98 -4.27
N ALA A 103 17.83 8.81 -3.73
CA ALA A 103 17.99 8.92 -2.27
C ALA A 103 16.68 9.28 -1.56
N GLU A 104 15.80 10.04 -2.22
CA GLU A 104 14.48 10.42 -1.70
C GLU A 104 13.51 9.23 -1.63
N ALA A 105 13.51 8.37 -2.67
CA ALA A 105 12.69 7.16 -2.65
C ALA A 105 13.26 6.13 -1.66
N ALA A 106 14.59 6.03 -1.53
CA ALA A 106 15.22 5.17 -0.54
C ALA A 106 14.95 5.63 0.91
N ALA A 107 14.88 6.93 1.14
CA ALA A 107 14.55 7.52 2.45
C ALA A 107 13.11 7.24 2.87
N ALA A 108 12.17 7.13 1.91
CA ALA A 108 10.77 6.80 2.18
C ALA A 108 10.58 5.33 2.62
N TYR A 109 11.54 4.45 2.34
CA TYR A 109 11.48 3.01 2.65
C TYR A 109 12.70 2.59 3.47
N GLN A 110 12.79 3.08 4.68
CA GLN A 110 13.88 2.93 5.65
C GLN A 110 14.60 1.58 5.59
N GLY A 111 15.77 1.55 4.92
CA GLY A 111 16.70 0.41 4.98
C GLY A 111 16.41 -0.77 4.05
N GLU A 112 15.37 -0.74 3.21
CA GLU A 112 15.16 -1.77 2.20
C GLU A 112 16.07 -1.56 0.99
N SER A 113 16.71 -2.64 0.51
CA SER A 113 17.46 -2.61 -0.76
C SER A 113 16.48 -2.59 -1.93
N LEU A 114 16.25 -1.41 -2.52
CA LEU A 114 15.38 -1.22 -3.68
C LEU A 114 16.17 -1.44 -5.00
N THR A 115 16.83 -2.59 -5.12
CA THR A 115 17.58 -2.98 -6.31
C THR A 115 16.79 -4.00 -7.11
N PHE A 116 16.66 -3.78 -8.43
CA PHE A 116 15.94 -4.69 -9.32
C PHE A 116 16.44 -6.14 -9.18
N GLY A 117 15.50 -7.04 -8.90
CA GLY A 117 15.79 -8.45 -8.65
C GLY A 117 14.55 -9.21 -8.21
N PRO A 118 14.69 -10.50 -7.80
CA PRO A 118 13.56 -11.35 -7.43
C PRO A 118 12.65 -10.78 -6.33
N GLU A 119 13.20 -9.95 -5.44
CA GLU A 119 12.46 -9.32 -4.35
C GLU A 119 12.01 -7.88 -4.66
N TYR A 120 12.41 -7.33 -5.82
CA TYR A 120 12.02 -5.99 -6.26
C TYR A 120 11.85 -5.95 -7.78
N LEU A 121 10.75 -6.52 -8.25
CA LEU A 121 10.33 -6.49 -9.67
C LEU A 121 9.40 -5.33 -9.98
N ILE A 122 8.74 -4.82 -8.97
CA ILE A 122 7.65 -3.85 -9.05
C ILE A 122 8.00 -2.71 -8.10
N PRO A 123 7.90 -1.43 -8.54
CA PRO A 123 8.18 -0.30 -7.64
C PRO A 123 7.19 -0.28 -6.48
N LYS A 124 7.61 0.32 -5.38
CA LYS A 124 6.74 0.47 -4.21
C LYS A 124 5.58 1.44 -4.50
N PRO A 125 4.41 1.27 -3.89
CA PRO A 125 3.21 2.08 -4.16
C PRO A 125 3.38 3.60 -4.00
N PHE A 126 4.24 4.03 -3.10
CA PHE A 126 4.51 5.46 -2.82
C PHE A 126 5.83 5.96 -3.39
N ASP A 127 6.36 5.30 -4.40
CA ASP A 127 7.54 5.79 -5.12
C ASP A 127 7.21 7.12 -5.82
N PRO A 128 7.86 8.24 -5.45
CA PRO A 128 7.52 9.56 -5.99
C PRO A 128 7.73 9.66 -7.50
N ARG A 129 8.59 8.80 -8.08
CA ARG A 129 8.84 8.75 -9.52
C ARG A 129 7.60 8.35 -10.32
N LEU A 130 6.68 7.56 -9.74
CA LEU A 130 5.43 7.15 -10.38
C LEU A 130 4.60 8.35 -10.84
N SER A 131 4.51 9.39 -10.00
CA SER A 131 3.71 10.58 -10.26
C SER A 131 4.24 11.48 -11.36
N VAL A 132 5.48 11.27 -11.79
CA VAL A 132 6.13 12.03 -12.87
C VAL A 132 6.28 11.18 -14.13
N VAL A 133 6.84 9.99 -13.98
CA VAL A 133 7.23 9.14 -15.13
C VAL A 133 5.99 8.58 -15.83
N VAL A 134 5.05 8.04 -15.06
CA VAL A 134 3.85 7.39 -15.63
C VAL A 134 2.96 8.39 -16.37
N PRO A 135 2.53 9.54 -15.78
CA PRO A 135 1.70 10.50 -16.52
C PRO A 135 2.39 11.03 -17.76
N THR A 136 3.71 11.26 -17.71
CA THR A 136 4.47 11.74 -18.88
C THR A 136 4.45 10.73 -20.02
N ALA A 137 4.68 9.45 -19.74
CA ALA A 137 4.65 8.39 -20.74
C ALA A 137 3.25 8.23 -21.37
N VAL A 138 2.21 8.27 -20.54
CA VAL A 138 0.82 8.16 -20.96
C VAL A 138 0.41 9.36 -21.82
N ALA A 139 0.71 10.59 -21.40
CA ALA A 139 0.44 11.80 -22.19
C ALA A 139 1.14 11.76 -23.54
N GLN A 140 2.40 11.32 -23.57
CA GLN A 140 3.13 11.16 -24.83
C GLN A 140 2.51 10.11 -25.75
N ALA A 141 2.06 8.98 -25.20
CA ALA A 141 1.37 7.94 -25.97
C ALA A 141 0.03 8.45 -26.53
N ALA A 142 -0.76 9.18 -25.72
CA ALA A 142 -2.01 9.80 -26.17
C ALA A 142 -1.80 10.79 -27.32
N MET A 143 -0.75 11.60 -27.26
CA MET A 143 -0.40 12.52 -28.36
C MET A 143 0.02 11.76 -29.62
N LYS A 144 0.83 10.71 -29.48
CA LYS A 144 1.29 9.89 -30.61
C LYS A 144 0.16 9.11 -31.28
N SER A 145 -0.78 8.61 -30.55
CA SER A 145 -1.94 7.85 -31.05
C SER A 145 -3.08 8.76 -31.55
N GLY A 146 -2.95 10.09 -31.40
CA GLY A 146 -3.90 11.07 -31.93
C GLY A 146 -5.18 11.24 -31.09
N VAL A 147 -5.25 10.66 -29.87
CA VAL A 147 -6.42 10.81 -28.99
C VAL A 147 -6.35 12.04 -28.10
N ALA A 148 -5.22 12.73 -28.04
CA ALA A 148 -5.03 13.94 -27.25
C ALA A 148 -5.66 15.17 -27.98
N LYS A 149 -6.64 15.82 -27.28
CA LYS A 149 -7.21 17.10 -27.79
C LYS A 149 -6.33 18.30 -27.49
N LYS A 150 -5.52 18.24 -26.45
CA LYS A 150 -4.65 19.32 -25.99
C LYS A 150 -3.20 18.83 -25.85
N PRO A 151 -2.47 18.78 -26.99
CA PRO A 151 -1.08 18.32 -26.96
C PRO A 151 -0.19 19.20 -26.07
N ILE A 152 0.74 18.57 -25.36
CA ILE A 152 1.75 19.24 -24.55
C ILE A 152 2.97 19.51 -25.42
N PRO A 153 3.30 20.78 -25.71
CA PRO A 153 4.40 21.11 -26.62
C PRO A 153 5.78 20.85 -26.03
N ASP A 154 5.92 20.98 -24.71
CA ASP A 154 7.16 20.78 -23.96
C ASP A 154 6.96 19.78 -22.82
N LEU A 155 7.45 18.55 -23.06
CA LEU A 155 7.37 17.47 -22.09
C LEU A 155 8.30 17.67 -20.87
N GLU A 156 9.42 18.38 -21.02
CA GLU A 156 10.31 18.65 -19.89
C GLU A 156 9.67 19.64 -18.91
N SER A 157 9.11 20.74 -19.44
CA SER A 157 8.32 21.65 -18.62
C SER A 157 7.13 20.97 -17.94
N TYR A 158 6.52 20.00 -18.60
CA TYR A 158 5.44 19.20 -18.01
C TYR A 158 5.93 18.32 -16.87
N LYS A 159 7.06 17.63 -17.01
CA LYS A 159 7.68 16.85 -15.94
C LYS A 159 8.00 17.72 -14.73
N ASP A 160 8.52 18.91 -14.94
CA ASP A 160 8.85 19.82 -13.84
C ASP A 160 7.60 20.28 -13.08
N LYS A 161 6.50 20.56 -13.78
CA LYS A 161 5.20 20.84 -13.14
C LYS A 161 4.68 19.66 -12.32
N LEU A 162 4.85 18.43 -12.82
CA LEU A 162 4.48 17.22 -12.07
C LEU A 162 5.33 17.08 -10.81
N LYS A 163 6.66 17.29 -10.89
CA LYS A 163 7.55 17.28 -9.72
C LYS A 163 7.11 18.33 -8.68
N GLU A 164 6.88 19.58 -9.11
CA GLU A 164 6.40 20.64 -8.23
C GLU A 164 5.09 20.28 -7.54
N SER A 165 4.17 19.60 -8.22
CA SER A 165 2.89 19.17 -7.65
C SER A 165 3.09 18.18 -6.48
N VAL A 166 4.04 17.26 -6.61
CA VAL A 166 4.42 16.31 -5.54
C VAL A 166 5.00 17.06 -4.34
N PHE A 167 5.93 17.97 -4.58
CA PHE A 167 6.52 18.78 -3.52
C PHE A 167 5.51 19.71 -2.83
N LYS A 168 4.60 20.33 -3.56
CA LYS A 168 3.55 21.17 -2.98
C LYS A 168 2.63 20.39 -2.05
N SER A 169 2.23 19.17 -2.42
CA SER A 169 1.42 18.31 -1.56
C SER A 169 2.15 17.95 -0.26
N ALA A 170 3.43 17.59 -0.34
CA ALA A 170 4.25 17.29 0.82
C ALA A 170 4.44 18.55 1.72
N LEU A 171 4.67 19.72 1.13
CA LEU A 171 4.79 20.98 1.85
C LEU A 171 3.48 21.38 2.55
N LEU A 172 2.34 21.18 1.88
CA LEU A 172 1.02 21.47 2.47
C LEU A 172 0.68 20.51 3.61
N MET A 173 1.06 19.25 3.50
CA MET A 173 0.83 18.25 4.55
C MET A 173 1.80 18.36 5.73
N ARG A 174 3.00 18.90 5.53
CA ARG A 174 3.99 19.05 6.60
C ARG A 174 3.46 19.79 7.83
N PRO A 175 2.81 20.97 7.74
CA PRO A 175 2.23 21.64 8.89
C PRO A 175 1.14 20.80 9.59
N VAL A 176 0.40 19.98 8.84
CA VAL A 176 -0.62 19.08 9.39
C VAL A 176 0.04 17.99 10.23
N PHE A 177 1.08 17.33 9.70
CA PHE A 177 1.85 16.34 10.45
C PHE A 177 2.56 16.93 11.67
N GLU A 178 3.19 18.10 11.54
CA GLU A 178 3.83 18.80 12.66
C GLU A 178 2.79 19.20 13.74
N THR A 179 1.59 19.60 13.32
CA THR A 179 0.50 19.88 14.25
C THR A 179 0.01 18.60 14.91
N ALA A 180 -0.16 17.52 14.17
CA ALA A 180 -0.57 16.22 14.72
C ALA A 180 0.43 15.71 15.76
N LYS A 181 1.74 15.82 15.50
CA LYS A 181 2.81 15.44 16.45
C LYS A 181 2.82 16.31 17.72
N ARG A 182 2.44 17.58 17.61
CA ARG A 182 2.45 18.54 18.72
C ARG A 182 1.19 18.48 19.55
N VAL A 183 0.03 18.26 18.92
CA VAL A 183 -1.28 18.24 19.57
C VAL A 183 -1.61 16.81 19.94
N LYS A 184 -1.18 16.40 21.14
CA LYS A 184 -1.49 15.08 21.69
C LYS A 184 -3.00 14.84 21.74
N ARG A 185 -3.47 13.85 21.00
CA ARG A 185 -4.88 13.45 20.96
C ARG A 185 -5.00 11.96 21.29
N ARG A 186 -5.94 11.65 22.17
CA ARG A 186 -6.30 10.25 22.41
C ARG A 186 -7.15 9.74 21.24
N ILE A 187 -6.67 8.72 20.56
CA ILE A 187 -7.38 8.08 19.44
C ILE A 187 -7.94 6.77 19.96
N VAL A 188 -9.24 6.56 19.78
CA VAL A 188 -9.94 5.32 20.17
C VAL A 188 -10.42 4.60 18.93
N PHE A 189 -10.07 3.34 18.82
CA PHE A 189 -10.55 2.45 17.76
C PHE A 189 -11.59 1.49 18.32
N ALA A 190 -12.82 1.61 17.82
CA ALA A 190 -13.95 0.79 18.27
C ALA A 190 -13.79 -0.70 17.85
N GLU A 191 -13.24 -0.94 16.66
CA GLU A 191 -12.95 -2.28 16.15
C GLU A 191 -11.48 -2.65 16.39
N GLY A 192 -11.02 -2.56 17.64
CA GLY A 192 -9.60 -2.79 17.99
C GLY A 192 -9.06 -4.15 17.57
N GLU A 193 -9.91 -5.16 17.47
CA GLU A 193 -9.52 -6.49 17.02
C GLU A 193 -9.35 -6.61 15.48
N ASP A 194 -9.75 -5.62 14.67
CA ASP A 194 -9.60 -5.66 13.21
C ASP A 194 -8.12 -5.55 12.81
N GLU A 195 -7.69 -6.37 11.86
CA GLU A 195 -6.30 -6.41 11.38
C GLU A 195 -5.82 -5.04 10.84
N ARG A 196 -6.70 -4.30 10.16
CA ARG A 196 -6.37 -2.97 9.61
C ARG A 196 -6.17 -1.96 10.72
N VAL A 197 -6.94 -2.08 11.80
CA VAL A 197 -6.82 -1.23 12.99
C VAL A 197 -5.52 -1.50 13.72
N LEU A 198 -5.13 -2.76 13.89
CA LEU A 198 -3.86 -3.12 14.52
C LEU A 198 -2.65 -2.57 13.72
N ARG A 199 -2.69 -2.64 12.40
CA ARG A 199 -1.65 -2.04 11.54
C ARG A 199 -1.65 -0.51 11.62
N ALA A 200 -2.83 0.12 11.67
CA ALA A 200 -2.94 1.57 11.84
C ALA A 200 -2.43 2.02 13.21
N ALA A 201 -2.71 1.27 14.26
CA ALA A 201 -2.19 1.52 15.60
C ALA A 201 -0.65 1.48 15.65
N GLN A 202 -0.04 0.49 14.98
CA GLN A 202 1.42 0.43 14.85
C GLN A 202 1.97 1.67 14.11
N ALA A 203 1.36 2.06 13.00
CA ALA A 203 1.80 3.23 12.24
C ALA A 203 1.70 4.53 13.07
N ILE A 204 0.63 4.71 13.86
CA ILE A 204 0.47 5.85 14.75
C ILE A 204 1.60 5.89 15.79
N LEU A 205 1.93 4.76 16.41
CA LEU A 205 3.02 4.66 17.38
C LEU A 205 4.37 5.03 16.77
N GLU A 206 4.66 4.52 15.58
CA GLU A 206 5.92 4.76 14.87
C GLU A 206 6.07 6.24 14.46
N GLU A 207 4.98 6.87 14.01
CA GLU A 207 5.04 8.23 13.49
C GLU A 207 4.85 9.33 14.55
N THR A 208 4.03 9.09 15.56
CA THR A 208 3.63 10.12 16.52
C THR A 208 4.06 9.85 17.96
N SER A 209 4.46 8.61 18.28
CA SER A 209 4.69 8.13 19.65
C SER A 209 3.46 8.24 20.58
N GLU A 210 2.27 8.42 20.02
CA GLU A 210 1.01 8.45 20.77
C GLU A 210 0.47 7.02 20.95
N GLN A 211 -0.02 6.72 22.15
CA GLN A 211 -0.62 5.42 22.44
C GLN A 211 -2.11 5.42 22.08
N PRO A 212 -2.54 4.70 21.04
CA PRO A 212 -3.95 4.55 20.73
C PRO A 212 -4.66 3.66 21.75
N ILE A 213 -5.97 3.82 21.86
CA ILE A 213 -6.84 2.98 22.67
C ILE A 213 -7.57 2.02 21.75
N LEU A 214 -7.45 0.73 22.02
CA LEU A 214 -8.13 -0.32 21.26
C LEU A 214 -9.25 -0.93 22.09
N ILE A 215 -10.47 -0.91 21.57
CA ILE A 215 -11.59 -1.62 22.20
C ILE A 215 -11.60 -3.04 21.68
N GLY A 216 -11.42 -4.01 22.58
CA GLY A 216 -11.37 -5.43 22.25
C GLY A 216 -10.87 -6.31 23.38
N ARG A 217 -10.89 -7.61 23.13
CA ARG A 217 -10.46 -8.62 24.10
C ARG A 217 -8.94 -8.78 24.09
N PRO A 218 -8.24 -8.64 25.22
CA PRO A 218 -6.77 -8.68 25.27
C PRO A 218 -6.17 -9.92 24.62
N SER A 219 -6.71 -11.11 24.92
CA SER A 219 -6.22 -12.38 24.36
C SER A 219 -6.34 -12.47 22.83
N VAL A 220 -7.40 -11.88 22.25
CA VAL A 220 -7.62 -11.85 20.80
C VAL A 220 -6.65 -10.87 20.14
N LEU A 221 -6.43 -9.71 20.75
CA LEU A 221 -5.47 -8.70 20.30
C LEU A 221 -4.05 -9.27 20.27
N GLU A 222 -3.63 -9.92 21.34
CA GLU A 222 -2.31 -10.55 21.45
C GLU A 222 -2.10 -11.61 20.37
N GLN A 223 -3.03 -12.57 20.26
CA GLN A 223 -2.98 -13.61 19.23
C GLN A 223 -2.93 -13.03 17.79
N ARG A 224 -3.68 -11.96 17.54
CA ARG A 224 -3.68 -11.32 16.22
C ARG A 224 -2.39 -10.57 15.94
N CYS A 225 -1.84 -9.84 16.92
CA CYS A 225 -0.54 -9.19 16.79
C CYS A 225 0.57 -10.21 16.47
N GLU A 226 0.62 -11.33 17.19
CA GLU A 226 1.56 -12.41 16.91
C GLU A 226 1.39 -13.00 15.50
N ARG A 227 0.14 -13.32 15.12
CA ARG A 227 -0.16 -13.87 13.79
C ARG A 227 0.24 -12.94 12.65
N LEU A 228 0.09 -11.63 12.86
CA LEU A 228 0.40 -10.59 11.89
C LEU A 228 1.87 -10.18 11.90
N GLY A 229 2.67 -10.70 12.85
CA GLY A 229 4.07 -10.34 13.01
C GLY A 229 4.27 -8.86 13.38
N LEU A 230 3.31 -8.26 14.08
CA LEU A 230 3.40 -6.87 14.51
C LEU A 230 4.39 -6.74 15.68
N VAL A 231 5.18 -5.68 15.67
CA VAL A 231 6.19 -5.42 16.73
C VAL A 231 5.54 -4.86 18.00
N VAL A 232 4.33 -4.35 17.88
CA VAL A 232 3.56 -3.75 18.99
C VAL A 232 3.08 -4.79 20.00
N ARG A 233 3.15 -4.43 21.28
CA ARG A 233 2.72 -5.29 22.39
C ARG A 233 1.51 -4.68 23.07
N PRO A 234 0.44 -5.46 23.28
CA PRO A 234 -0.68 -5.08 24.14
C PRO A 234 -0.22 -4.58 25.52
N ASP A 235 -0.93 -3.63 26.08
CA ASP A 235 -0.70 -2.98 27.39
C ASP A 235 0.61 -2.20 27.54
N ARG A 236 1.51 -2.28 26.58
CA ARG A 236 2.74 -1.49 26.56
C ARG A 236 2.66 -0.33 25.55
N ASP A 237 2.23 -0.66 24.35
CA ASP A 237 2.29 0.21 23.17
C ASP A 237 0.92 0.81 22.85
N PHE A 238 -0.16 0.24 23.36
CA PHE A 238 -1.51 0.77 23.30
C PHE A 238 -2.36 0.36 24.52
N GLU A 239 -3.32 1.22 24.87
CA GLU A 239 -4.27 0.95 25.95
C GLU A 239 -5.37 0.01 25.43
N ILE A 240 -5.70 -1.03 26.21
CA ILE A 240 -6.81 -1.93 25.85
C ILE A 240 -8.01 -1.64 26.75
N VAL A 241 -9.17 -1.51 26.12
CA VAL A 241 -10.46 -1.45 26.81
C VAL A 241 -11.27 -2.68 26.43
N ASN A 242 -11.40 -3.63 27.35
CA ASN A 242 -12.27 -4.79 27.17
C ASN A 242 -13.71 -4.44 27.61
N PRO A 243 -14.67 -4.36 26.71
CA PRO A 243 -16.05 -4.01 27.10
C PRO A 243 -16.69 -4.99 28.09
N GLU A 244 -16.25 -6.26 28.08
CA GLU A 244 -16.81 -7.31 28.96
C GLU A 244 -16.38 -7.13 30.43
N ASP A 245 -15.18 -6.55 30.66
CA ASP A 245 -14.57 -6.44 31.98
C ASP A 245 -14.40 -4.96 32.45
N ASP A 246 -14.72 -3.97 31.61
CA ASP A 246 -14.56 -2.57 31.98
C ASP A 246 -15.61 -2.17 33.02
N PRO A 247 -15.21 -1.70 34.22
CA PRO A 247 -16.15 -1.30 35.27
C PRO A 247 -17.07 -0.14 34.87
N ARG A 248 -16.68 0.64 33.85
CA ARG A 248 -17.44 1.76 33.31
C ARG A 248 -18.48 1.35 32.26
N TYR A 249 -18.55 0.05 31.91
CA TYR A 249 -19.46 -0.45 30.85
C TYR A 249 -20.91 -0.05 31.10
N ARG A 250 -21.37 -0.14 32.37
CA ARG A 250 -22.73 0.25 32.75
C ARG A 250 -22.98 1.73 32.53
N ASP A 251 -22.03 2.60 32.85
CA ASP A 251 -22.15 4.04 32.70
C ASP A 251 -22.21 4.45 31.23
N TYR A 252 -21.41 3.79 30.39
CA TYR A 252 -21.46 3.99 28.94
C TYR A 252 -22.80 3.58 28.36
N TRP A 253 -23.29 2.41 28.75
CA TRP A 253 -24.58 1.90 28.29
C TRP A 253 -25.72 2.84 28.74
N MET A 254 -25.76 3.27 29.99
CA MET A 254 -26.77 4.20 30.50
C MET A 254 -26.72 5.54 29.76
N SER A 255 -25.53 6.13 29.57
CA SER A 255 -25.35 7.37 28.82
C SER A 255 -25.80 7.26 27.36
N TYR A 256 -25.53 6.11 26.72
CA TYR A 256 -25.99 5.83 25.37
C TYR A 256 -27.53 5.73 25.31
N HIS A 257 -28.13 4.97 26.23
CA HIS A 257 -29.55 4.81 26.32
C HIS A 257 -30.30 6.14 26.51
N GLU A 258 -29.82 6.99 27.43
CA GLU A 258 -30.39 8.33 27.65
C GLU A 258 -30.35 9.21 26.40
N LYS A 259 -29.28 9.10 25.60
CA LYS A 259 -29.14 9.88 24.35
C LYS A 259 -29.99 9.36 23.20
N MET A 260 -30.23 8.06 23.14
CA MET A 260 -30.95 7.41 22.04
C MET A 260 -32.47 7.33 22.29
N CYS A 261 -32.91 7.39 23.53
CA CYS A 261 -34.33 7.32 23.91
C CYS A 261 -34.97 8.72 24.10
N ARG A 262 -34.41 9.76 23.51
CA ARG A 262 -34.99 11.10 23.46
C ARG A 262 -35.83 11.33 22.25
#